data_fe5bfda3861fe13e4ebc47e8c3e33390
#
_entry.id   fe5bfda3861fe13e4ebc47e8c3e33390
#
_cell.length_a   1.000
_cell.length_b   1.000
_cell.length_c   1.000
_cell.angle_alpha   90.00
_cell.angle_beta   90.00
_cell.angle_gamma   90.00
#
_symmetry.space_group_name_H-M   'P 1'
#
loop_
_entity.id
_entity.type
_entity.pdbx_description
1 polymer ?
#
loop_
_entity_poly.entity_id
_entity_poly.type
_entity_poly.pdbx_seq_one_letter_code
_entity_poly.pdbx_strand_id
1 'polypeptide(L)'
;IRVEFRNDARGVRVILGVDHGEETIDRAVELAKKADIAIVSLGDSEETSGENFDRTSLDLPGGQLDFLKAVYATGTPVVLVLNTGRPVSCVWEDANIPAILQAGFSGEKGGLAIAELLFGAASPSGRLTMSYPRTVGQIPCHYSRKPAGGRKYVEMDWNPLYPFGYGLTYTSFSYSNLRLSSDVIAPEDTLTVQFDVENTG
;
A
#
# COMPACT_ATOMS: atom_id res chain seq x y z
N ILE A 1 19.27 1.16 11.71
CA ILE A 1 18.34 0.10 11.30
C ILE A 1 18.77 -1.22 11.86
N ARG A 2 17.81 -1.97 12.34
CA ARG A 2 18.04 -3.28 12.89
C ARG A 2 17.53 -4.31 11.89
N VAL A 3 18.42 -5.04 11.24
CA VAL A 3 18.06 -6.24 10.48
C VAL A 3 17.92 -7.38 11.49
N GLU A 4 16.72 -7.82 11.75
CA GLU A 4 16.48 -8.98 12.62
C GLU A 4 16.13 -10.20 11.78
N PHE A 5 16.82 -11.29 12.05
CA PHE A 5 16.52 -12.61 11.53
C PHE A 5 15.71 -13.37 12.60
N ARG A 6 14.48 -13.73 12.29
CA ARG A 6 13.65 -14.56 13.17
C ARG A 6 13.14 -15.78 12.45
N ASN A 7 13.27 -16.94 13.09
CA ASN A 7 12.51 -18.13 12.71
C ASN A 7 11.18 -18.10 13.46
N ASP A 8 10.08 -18.28 12.75
CA ASP A 8 8.81 -18.60 13.39
C ASP A 8 8.75 -20.08 13.80
N ALA A 9 7.73 -20.48 14.55
CA ALA A 9 7.55 -21.86 15.01
C ALA A 9 7.35 -22.88 13.85
N ARG A 10 7.14 -22.40 12.62
CA ARG A 10 6.99 -23.19 11.39
C ARG A 10 8.26 -23.24 10.55
N GLY A 11 9.34 -22.60 11.01
CA GLY A 11 10.62 -22.56 10.32
C GLY A 11 10.73 -21.49 9.23
N VAL A 12 9.73 -20.62 9.07
CA VAL A 12 9.77 -19.53 8.08
C VAL A 12 10.78 -18.48 8.53
N ARG A 13 11.72 -18.17 7.66
CA ARG A 13 12.76 -17.17 7.90
C ARG A 13 12.33 -15.82 7.34
N VAL A 14 12.15 -14.86 8.23
CA VAL A 14 11.71 -13.50 7.91
C VAL A 14 12.87 -12.53 8.13
N ILE A 15 13.07 -11.62 7.18
CA ILE A 15 14.02 -10.53 7.30
C ILE A 15 13.25 -9.22 7.38
N LEU A 16 13.56 -8.43 8.39
CA LEU A 16 13.12 -7.05 8.53
C LEU A 16 14.33 -6.14 8.30
N GLY A 17 14.24 -5.28 7.30
CA GLY A 17 15.31 -4.34 6.99
C GLY A 17 14.76 -2.95 6.73
N VAL A 18 15.50 -1.95 7.18
CA VAL A 18 15.31 -0.53 6.87
C VAL A 18 16.67 0.03 6.51
N ASP A 19 16.79 0.76 5.41
CA ASP A 19 18.07 1.15 4.79
C ASP A 19 18.84 2.26 5.51
N HIS A 20 20.17 2.12 5.57
CA HIS A 20 21.15 3.22 5.71
C HIS A 20 22.57 2.76 5.25
N GLY A 21 22.79 2.72 3.92
CA GLY A 21 24.12 2.60 3.32
C GLY A 21 24.42 1.28 2.61
N GLU A 22 25.49 1.26 1.80
CA GLU A 22 25.86 0.15 0.91
C GLU A 22 26.11 -1.18 1.64
N GLU A 23 26.79 -1.17 2.79
CA GLU A 23 27.00 -2.38 3.61
C GLU A 23 25.70 -3.02 4.06
N THR A 24 24.64 -2.21 4.22
CA THR A 24 23.31 -2.68 4.64
C THR A 24 22.61 -3.39 3.49
N ILE A 25 22.78 -2.93 2.24
CA ILE A 25 22.21 -3.56 1.05
C ILE A 25 22.79 -4.96 0.85
N ASP A 26 24.12 -5.09 0.84
CA ASP A 26 24.79 -6.38 0.65
C ASP A 26 24.37 -7.41 1.70
N ARG A 27 24.34 -6.98 2.96
CA ARG A 27 23.89 -7.84 4.08
C ARG A 27 22.44 -8.27 3.92
N ALA A 28 21.55 -7.35 3.53
CA ALA A 28 20.13 -7.66 3.29
C ALA A 28 19.97 -8.66 2.14
N VAL A 29 20.70 -8.48 1.04
CA VAL A 29 20.72 -9.40 -0.09
C VAL A 29 21.19 -10.80 0.33
N GLU A 30 22.26 -10.91 1.12
CA GLU A 30 22.74 -12.21 1.60
C GLU A 30 21.72 -12.91 2.51
N LEU A 31 21.02 -12.15 3.34
CA LEU A 31 19.97 -12.68 4.21
C LEU A 31 18.75 -13.10 3.40
N ALA A 32 18.33 -12.26 2.44
CA ALA A 32 17.20 -12.55 1.57
C ALA A 32 17.38 -13.86 0.81
N LYS A 33 18.56 -14.12 0.26
CA LYS A 33 18.90 -15.39 -0.42
C LYS A 33 18.75 -16.65 0.46
N LYS A 34 18.74 -16.48 1.79
CA LYS A 34 18.62 -17.57 2.78
C LYS A 34 17.20 -17.67 3.37
N ALA A 35 16.33 -16.74 3.02
CA ALA A 35 14.97 -16.66 3.53
C ALA A 35 13.97 -17.29 2.58
N ASP A 36 12.84 -17.73 3.10
CA ASP A 36 11.71 -18.24 2.33
C ASP A 36 10.83 -17.07 1.87
N ILE A 37 10.85 -15.95 2.61
CA ILE A 37 10.15 -14.71 2.30
C ILE A 37 10.89 -13.54 2.93
N ALA A 38 10.92 -12.41 2.25
CA ALA A 38 11.45 -11.15 2.74
C ALA A 38 10.33 -10.15 3.02
N ILE A 39 10.16 -9.73 4.27
CA ILE A 39 9.27 -8.63 4.64
C ILE A 39 10.11 -7.37 4.74
N VAL A 40 9.87 -6.43 3.83
CA VAL A 40 10.63 -5.19 3.71
C VAL A 40 9.75 -4.03 4.17
N SER A 41 10.17 -3.33 5.22
CA SER A 41 9.47 -2.16 5.76
C SER A 41 10.19 -0.89 5.35
N LEU A 42 9.54 -0.05 4.56
CA LEU A 42 10.06 1.21 4.01
C LEU A 42 9.08 2.35 4.28
N GLY A 43 9.53 3.57 4.10
CA GLY A 43 8.66 4.72 4.20
C GLY A 43 9.33 5.98 4.73
N ASP A 44 8.52 6.84 5.32
CA ASP A 44 8.96 8.10 5.88
C ASP A 44 9.62 7.94 7.26
N SER A 45 10.47 8.88 7.61
CA SER A 45 11.07 9.07 8.94
C SER A 45 10.72 10.46 9.49
N GLU A 46 11.16 10.74 10.71
CA GLU A 46 11.05 12.07 11.31
C GLU A 46 11.79 13.16 10.50
N GLU A 47 12.78 12.77 9.69
CA GLU A 47 13.54 13.66 8.82
C GLU A 47 12.84 13.94 7.48
N THR A 48 11.88 13.12 7.09
CA THR A 48 11.21 13.20 5.77
C THR A 48 9.72 13.51 5.85
N SER A 49 9.14 13.53 7.06
CA SER A 49 7.72 13.76 7.28
C SER A 49 7.48 14.49 8.59
N GLY A 50 6.77 15.61 8.53
CA GLY A 50 6.43 16.45 9.66
C GLY A 50 6.06 17.86 9.21
N GLU A 51 5.76 18.74 10.15
CA GLU A 51 5.53 20.16 9.88
C GLU A 51 6.81 20.80 9.32
N ASN A 52 6.69 21.53 8.24
CA ASN A 52 7.80 22.14 7.47
C ASN A 52 8.74 21.15 6.75
N PHE A 53 8.34 19.88 6.63
CA PHE A 53 9.07 18.87 5.86
C PHE A 53 8.36 18.57 4.53
N ASP A 54 8.24 19.62 3.69
CA ASP A 54 7.65 19.49 2.35
C ASP A 54 8.60 18.76 1.40
N ARG A 55 8.03 17.90 0.55
CA ARG A 55 8.80 17.15 -0.43
C ARG A 55 8.42 17.53 -1.85
N THR A 56 9.39 17.55 -2.74
CA THR A 56 9.22 17.80 -4.19
C THR A 56 8.99 16.52 -4.98
N SER A 57 9.12 15.34 -4.34
CA SER A 57 8.84 14.02 -4.91
C SER A 57 7.93 13.22 -3.95
N LEU A 58 7.13 12.34 -4.53
CA LEU A 58 6.33 11.35 -3.80
C LEU A 58 6.94 9.94 -3.84
N ASP A 59 8.16 9.80 -4.35
CA ASP A 59 8.88 8.53 -4.34
C ASP A 59 9.35 8.17 -2.92
N LEU A 60 9.71 6.92 -2.70
CA LEU A 60 10.35 6.51 -1.46
C LEU A 60 11.60 7.36 -1.19
N PRO A 61 11.84 7.80 0.06
CA PRO A 61 12.96 8.67 0.36
C PRO A 61 14.31 7.94 0.28
N GLY A 62 15.36 8.69 -0.12
CA GLY A 62 16.74 8.20 -0.14
C GLY A 62 16.94 7.00 -1.07
N GLY A 63 17.75 6.05 -0.64
CA GLY A 63 18.09 4.81 -1.40
C GLY A 63 17.09 3.66 -1.20
N GLN A 64 15.90 3.89 -0.62
CA GLN A 64 14.97 2.82 -0.26
C GLN A 64 14.48 2.00 -1.46
N LEU A 65 14.25 2.63 -2.60
CA LEU A 65 13.85 1.92 -3.80
C LEU A 65 14.99 1.03 -4.34
N ASP A 66 16.23 1.50 -4.29
CA ASP A 66 17.38 0.71 -4.74
C ASP A 66 17.64 -0.48 -3.81
N PHE A 67 17.48 -0.28 -2.50
CA PHE A 67 17.47 -1.37 -1.52
C PHE A 67 16.40 -2.41 -1.84
N LEU A 68 15.15 -1.99 -2.08
CA LEU A 68 14.06 -2.89 -2.42
C LEU A 68 14.34 -3.68 -3.71
N LYS A 69 14.85 -3.00 -4.74
CA LYS A 69 15.26 -3.65 -6.01
C LYS A 69 16.35 -4.69 -5.82
N ALA A 70 17.34 -4.40 -4.98
CA ALA A 70 18.41 -5.35 -4.67
C ALA A 70 17.89 -6.61 -3.96
N VAL A 71 16.98 -6.44 -2.99
CA VAL A 71 16.30 -7.58 -2.32
C VAL A 71 15.45 -8.36 -3.31
N TYR A 72 14.64 -7.67 -4.12
CA TYR A 72 13.80 -8.31 -5.16
C TYR A 72 14.63 -9.12 -6.16
N ALA A 73 15.80 -8.62 -6.57
CA ALA A 73 16.69 -9.29 -7.51
C ALA A 73 17.25 -10.63 -6.98
N THR A 74 17.13 -10.93 -5.70
CA THR A 74 17.51 -12.24 -5.13
C THR A 74 16.59 -13.37 -5.56
N GLY A 75 15.39 -13.07 -6.05
CA GLY A 75 14.34 -14.03 -6.38
C GLY A 75 13.54 -14.52 -5.17
N THR A 76 13.88 -14.09 -3.96
CA THR A 76 13.08 -14.36 -2.75
C THR A 76 11.76 -13.59 -2.81
N PRO A 77 10.61 -14.20 -2.56
CA PRO A 77 9.33 -13.49 -2.51
C PRO A 77 9.38 -12.33 -1.53
N VAL A 78 8.93 -11.15 -1.96
CA VAL A 78 8.96 -9.92 -1.15
C VAL A 78 7.54 -9.50 -0.78
N VAL A 79 7.35 -9.14 0.48
CA VAL A 79 6.21 -8.38 0.97
C VAL A 79 6.68 -7.00 1.39
N LEU A 80 6.15 -5.95 0.79
CA LEU A 80 6.47 -4.58 1.12
C LEU A 80 5.47 -4.01 2.12
N VAL A 81 5.97 -3.46 3.21
CA VAL A 81 5.18 -2.71 4.21
C VAL A 81 5.57 -1.24 4.11
N LEU A 82 4.63 -0.40 3.74
CA LEU A 82 4.82 1.05 3.61
C LEU A 82 4.36 1.77 4.87
N ASN A 83 5.28 2.42 5.54
CA ASN A 83 5.02 3.26 6.71
C ASN A 83 5.19 4.73 6.29
N THR A 84 4.15 5.31 5.71
CA THR A 84 4.20 6.65 5.13
C THR A 84 3.05 7.51 5.61
N GLY A 85 3.33 8.79 5.89
CA GLY A 85 2.32 9.78 6.23
C GLY A 85 1.64 10.43 5.02
N ARG A 86 2.08 10.06 3.81
CA ARG A 86 1.60 10.60 2.52
C ARG A 86 1.49 9.51 1.47
N PRO A 87 0.74 9.73 0.36
CA PRO A 87 0.76 8.83 -0.78
C PRO A 87 2.16 8.72 -1.38
N VAL A 88 2.59 7.51 -1.69
CA VAL A 88 3.85 7.24 -2.39
C VAL A 88 3.54 6.88 -3.85
N SER A 89 4.32 7.42 -4.79
CA SER A 89 4.27 7.07 -6.21
C SER A 89 5.00 5.75 -6.44
N CYS A 90 4.40 4.64 -6.00
CA CYS A 90 5.02 3.32 -5.99
C CYS A 90 4.77 2.52 -7.29
N VAL A 91 5.07 3.11 -8.44
CA VAL A 91 4.81 2.50 -9.76
C VAL A 91 5.67 1.26 -10.01
N TRP A 92 6.95 1.31 -9.65
CA TRP A 92 7.83 0.15 -9.80
C TRP A 92 7.45 -0.96 -8.82
N GLU A 93 7.12 -0.59 -7.60
CA GLU A 93 6.71 -1.50 -6.53
C GLU A 93 5.43 -2.24 -6.92
N ASP A 94 4.42 -1.52 -7.43
CA ASP A 94 3.17 -2.11 -7.92
C ASP A 94 3.40 -3.15 -9.04
N ALA A 95 4.32 -2.84 -9.94
CA ALA A 95 4.61 -3.71 -11.08
C ALA A 95 5.43 -4.96 -10.73
N ASN A 96 6.19 -4.96 -9.62
CA ASN A 96 7.17 -5.99 -9.32
C ASN A 96 6.95 -6.71 -7.98
N ILE A 97 6.37 -6.04 -6.99
CA ILE A 97 6.20 -6.61 -5.65
C ILE A 97 4.82 -7.27 -5.53
N PRO A 98 4.76 -8.57 -5.24
CA PRO A 98 3.51 -9.33 -5.26
C PRO A 98 2.53 -8.96 -4.14
N ALA A 99 3.02 -8.36 -3.04
CA ALA A 99 2.18 -7.95 -1.92
C ALA A 99 2.69 -6.64 -1.30
N ILE A 100 1.81 -5.65 -1.21
CA ILE A 100 2.10 -4.33 -0.62
C ILE A 100 1.05 -4.04 0.45
N LEU A 101 1.51 -3.77 1.66
CA LEU A 101 0.69 -3.33 2.79
C LEU A 101 0.97 -1.86 3.09
N GLN A 102 -0.02 -0.99 2.84
CA GLN A 102 0.04 0.41 3.27
C GLN A 102 -0.37 0.50 4.73
N ALA A 103 0.60 0.62 5.63
CA ALA A 103 0.37 0.64 7.07
C ALA A 103 0.15 2.05 7.64
N GLY A 104 0.63 3.09 6.96
CA GLY A 104 0.62 4.45 7.49
C GLY A 104 1.48 4.60 8.74
N PHE A 105 1.22 5.62 9.54
CA PHE A 105 1.82 5.78 10.87
C PHE A 105 0.88 5.14 11.91
N SER A 106 1.10 3.87 12.21
CA SER A 106 0.12 2.99 12.85
C SER A 106 0.19 2.95 14.40
N GLY A 107 0.94 3.84 15.06
CA GLY A 107 0.95 4.00 16.51
C GLY A 107 1.47 2.78 17.29
N GLU A 108 1.18 2.73 18.60
CA GLU A 108 1.77 1.77 19.56
C GLU A 108 1.54 0.29 19.19
N LYS A 109 0.35 -0.05 18.74
CA LYS A 109 -0.02 -1.44 18.37
C LYS A 109 0.22 -1.76 16.90
N GLY A 110 0.84 -0.87 16.14
CA GLY A 110 1.06 -1.01 14.70
C GLY A 110 1.79 -2.28 14.31
N GLY A 111 2.86 -2.61 15.01
CA GLY A 111 3.63 -3.84 14.73
C GLY A 111 2.80 -5.11 14.94
N LEU A 112 1.93 -5.16 15.96
CA LEU A 112 1.02 -6.28 16.18
C LEU A 112 -0.01 -6.37 15.06
N ALA A 113 -0.67 -5.25 14.71
CA ALA A 113 -1.67 -5.22 13.65
C ALA A 113 -1.09 -5.64 12.29
N ILE A 114 0.11 -5.15 11.94
CA ILE A 114 0.82 -5.56 10.73
C ILE A 114 1.08 -7.08 10.74
N ALA A 115 1.56 -7.62 11.87
CA ALA A 115 1.82 -9.06 11.99
C ALA A 115 0.54 -9.89 11.85
N GLU A 116 -0.56 -9.49 12.48
CA GLU A 116 -1.86 -10.17 12.38
C GLU A 116 -2.36 -10.21 10.94
N LEU A 117 -2.19 -9.13 10.16
CA LEU A 117 -2.51 -9.09 8.74
C LEU A 117 -1.58 -10.00 7.93
N LEU A 118 -0.26 -9.88 8.09
CA LEU A 118 0.71 -10.64 7.31
C LEU A 118 0.61 -12.15 7.53
N PHE A 119 0.23 -12.58 8.72
CA PHE A 119 0.09 -14.01 9.06
C PHE A 119 -1.36 -14.51 9.01
N GLY A 120 -2.29 -13.68 8.55
CA GLY A 120 -3.68 -14.09 8.32
C GLY A 120 -4.52 -14.27 9.59
N ALA A 121 -4.09 -13.74 10.73
CA ALA A 121 -4.91 -13.70 11.94
C ALA A 121 -6.07 -12.71 11.82
N ALA A 122 -5.91 -11.69 10.98
CA ALA A 122 -6.94 -10.74 10.59
C ALA A 122 -6.93 -10.52 9.08
N SER A 123 -8.07 -10.20 8.48
CA SER A 123 -8.16 -9.82 7.08
C SER A 123 -8.04 -8.30 6.93
N PRO A 124 -7.30 -7.78 5.94
CA PRO A 124 -7.28 -6.36 5.63
C PRO A 124 -8.69 -5.85 5.32
N SER A 125 -9.13 -4.82 6.02
CA SER A 125 -10.45 -4.18 5.82
C SER A 125 -10.36 -2.69 5.49
N GLY A 126 -9.18 -2.09 5.70
CA GLY A 126 -8.92 -0.70 5.38
C GLY A 126 -8.96 -0.42 3.87
N ARG A 127 -9.33 0.82 3.53
CA ARG A 127 -9.31 1.33 2.17
C ARG A 127 -8.51 2.62 2.14
N LEU A 128 -7.85 2.91 1.00
CA LEU A 128 -7.11 4.14 0.83
C LEU A 128 -8.04 5.35 1.00
N THR A 129 -7.62 6.29 1.84
CA THR A 129 -8.37 7.52 2.16
C THR A 129 -8.07 8.67 1.21
N MET A 130 -7.23 8.43 0.21
CA MET A 130 -6.88 9.37 -0.85
C MET A 130 -6.39 8.62 -2.09
N SER A 131 -6.39 9.29 -3.24
CA SER A 131 -5.81 8.73 -4.46
C SER A 131 -4.28 8.75 -4.38
N TYR A 132 -3.64 7.70 -4.86
CA TYR A 132 -2.18 7.57 -4.96
C TYR A 132 -1.77 7.89 -6.40
N PRO A 133 -1.10 9.01 -6.64
CA PRO A 133 -0.67 9.40 -7.97
C PRO A 133 0.49 8.54 -8.47
N ARG A 134 0.64 8.43 -9.79
CA ARG A 134 1.79 7.75 -10.42
C ARG A 134 3.06 8.59 -10.34
N THR A 135 2.90 9.90 -10.21
CA THR A 135 3.99 10.88 -10.12
C THR A 135 3.48 12.16 -9.46
N VAL A 136 4.39 12.91 -8.87
CA VAL A 136 4.11 14.25 -8.32
C VAL A 136 3.47 15.19 -9.36
N GLY A 137 3.75 15.00 -10.65
CA GLY A 137 3.15 15.78 -11.74
C GLY A 137 1.63 15.59 -11.90
N GLN A 138 1.03 14.58 -11.28
CA GLN A 138 -0.43 14.39 -11.29
C GLN A 138 -1.18 15.21 -10.23
N ILE A 139 -0.48 15.85 -9.29
CA ILE A 139 -1.11 16.62 -8.22
C ILE A 139 -1.71 17.92 -8.80
N PRO A 140 -2.97 18.27 -8.40
CA PRO A 140 -3.88 17.60 -7.48
C PRO A 140 -4.60 16.39 -8.11
N CYS A 141 -4.63 15.27 -7.38
CA CYS A 141 -5.21 14.00 -7.82
C CYS A 141 -6.52 13.72 -7.07
N HIS A 142 -7.55 14.50 -7.36
CA HIS A 142 -8.85 14.41 -6.69
C HIS A 142 -9.65 13.21 -7.19
N TYR A 143 -10.21 12.41 -6.28
CA TYR A 143 -11.10 11.28 -6.62
C TYR A 143 -12.40 11.72 -7.31
N SER A 144 -12.89 12.93 -6.99
CA SER A 144 -14.12 13.50 -7.53
C SER A 144 -13.94 14.19 -8.88
N ARG A 145 -12.78 14.03 -9.53
CA ARG A 145 -12.48 14.65 -10.82
C ARG A 145 -13.43 14.17 -11.91
N LYS A 146 -14.05 15.11 -12.62
CA LYS A 146 -14.94 14.79 -13.74
C LYS A 146 -14.14 14.24 -14.93
N PRO A 147 -14.64 13.19 -15.63
CA PRO A 147 -13.97 12.61 -16.80
C PRO A 147 -13.66 13.60 -17.91
N ALA A 148 -14.58 14.53 -18.19
CA ALA A 148 -14.45 15.54 -19.24
C ALA A 148 -13.35 16.59 -18.98
N GLY A 149 -12.84 16.70 -17.77
CA GLY A 149 -11.74 17.59 -17.41
C GLY A 149 -10.36 16.92 -17.54
N GLY A 150 -10.28 15.75 -18.19
CA GLY A 150 -9.09 14.92 -18.24
C GLY A 150 -7.95 15.57 -19.02
N ARG A 151 -6.85 15.91 -18.34
CA ARG A 151 -5.55 16.06 -18.98
C ARG A 151 -5.06 14.67 -19.33
N LYS A 152 -4.79 14.43 -20.60
CA LYS A 152 -4.05 13.24 -21.02
C LYS A 152 -2.57 13.56 -20.92
N TYR A 153 -1.84 12.68 -20.25
CA TYR A 153 -0.37 12.69 -20.31
C TYR A 153 0.06 11.95 -21.58
N VAL A 154 1.20 12.32 -22.13
CA VAL A 154 1.74 11.69 -23.35
C VAL A 154 2.36 10.33 -23.00
N GLU A 155 3.02 10.29 -21.84
CA GLU A 155 3.89 9.18 -21.44
C GLU A 155 3.26 8.20 -20.42
N MET A 156 2.08 8.53 -19.86
CA MET A 156 1.45 7.69 -18.84
C MET A 156 -0.07 7.78 -18.80
N ASP A 157 -0.70 6.83 -18.12
CA ASP A 157 -2.13 6.88 -17.82
C ASP A 157 -2.45 8.09 -16.93
N TRP A 158 -3.56 8.75 -17.19
CA TRP A 158 -4.07 9.87 -16.41
C TRP A 158 -4.73 9.43 -15.08
N ASN A 159 -5.14 8.17 -14.99
CA ASN A 159 -5.69 7.62 -13.76
C ASN A 159 -4.60 7.52 -12.69
N PRO A 160 -4.96 7.69 -11.39
CA PRO A 160 -4.03 7.43 -10.32
C PRO A 160 -3.54 5.98 -10.35
N LEU A 161 -2.43 5.69 -9.69
CA LEU A 161 -1.97 4.32 -9.52
C LEU A 161 -3.02 3.52 -8.72
N TYR A 162 -3.44 4.07 -7.58
CA TYR A 162 -4.56 3.55 -6.82
C TYR A 162 -5.59 4.65 -6.54
N PRO A 163 -6.87 4.45 -6.85
CA PRO A 163 -7.90 5.43 -6.55
C PRO A 163 -8.25 5.48 -5.06
N PHE A 164 -8.86 6.57 -4.63
CA PHE A 164 -9.53 6.64 -3.33
C PHE A 164 -10.46 5.44 -3.13
N GLY A 165 -10.44 4.84 -1.96
CA GLY A 165 -11.26 3.67 -1.63
C GLY A 165 -10.70 2.34 -2.12
N TYR A 166 -9.55 2.32 -2.80
CA TYR A 166 -8.89 1.08 -3.20
C TYR A 166 -8.41 0.29 -1.98
N GLY A 167 -8.47 -1.04 -2.09
CA GLY A 167 -7.93 -1.97 -1.12
C GLY A 167 -8.42 -3.38 -1.39
N LEU A 168 -7.60 -4.35 -0.98
CA LEU A 168 -7.89 -5.76 -1.09
C LEU A 168 -8.19 -6.36 0.28
N THR A 169 -8.81 -7.51 0.30
CA THR A 169 -9.13 -8.28 1.50
C THR A 169 -8.87 -9.77 1.21
N TYR A 170 -8.76 -10.59 2.25
CA TYR A 170 -8.53 -12.03 2.10
C TYR A 170 -9.81 -12.81 1.82
N THR A 171 -10.95 -12.13 1.75
CA THR A 171 -12.24 -12.72 1.45
C THR A 171 -12.89 -12.02 0.25
N SER A 172 -14.00 -12.56 -0.22
CA SER A 172 -14.80 -12.01 -1.30
C SER A 172 -16.22 -11.70 -0.82
N PHE A 173 -16.86 -10.72 -1.44
CA PHE A 173 -18.23 -10.33 -1.13
C PHE A 173 -19.07 -10.34 -2.40
N SER A 174 -20.27 -10.91 -2.29
CA SER A 174 -21.31 -10.84 -3.31
C SER A 174 -22.36 -9.82 -2.91
N TYR A 175 -22.81 -9.03 -3.88
CA TYR A 175 -23.89 -8.05 -3.72
C TYR A 175 -25.05 -8.45 -4.61
N SER A 176 -26.26 -8.54 -4.04
CA SER A 176 -27.44 -8.99 -4.75
C SER A 176 -28.70 -8.25 -4.29
N ASN A 177 -29.83 -8.51 -4.98
CA ASN A 177 -31.15 -8.05 -4.59
C ASN A 177 -31.27 -6.52 -4.37
N LEU A 178 -30.67 -5.71 -5.25
CA LEU A 178 -30.83 -4.26 -5.19
C LEU A 178 -32.30 -3.88 -5.37
N ARG A 179 -32.82 -3.13 -4.42
CA ARG A 179 -34.19 -2.60 -4.41
C ARG A 179 -34.20 -1.14 -4.06
N LEU A 180 -35.01 -0.39 -4.76
CA LEU A 180 -35.26 1.02 -4.49
C LEU A 180 -36.70 1.17 -3.99
N SER A 181 -36.95 2.08 -3.04
CA SER A 181 -38.30 2.37 -2.56
C SER A 181 -39.15 3.07 -3.63
N SER A 182 -38.54 3.72 -4.62
CA SER A 182 -39.21 4.37 -5.75
C SER A 182 -38.22 4.57 -6.89
N ASP A 183 -38.69 4.50 -8.12
CA ASP A 183 -37.92 4.83 -9.33
C ASP A 183 -37.91 6.32 -9.64
N VAL A 184 -38.81 7.08 -9.02
CA VAL A 184 -38.94 8.53 -9.19
C VAL A 184 -39.13 9.17 -7.82
N ILE A 185 -38.33 10.18 -7.51
CA ILE A 185 -38.39 10.97 -6.28
C ILE A 185 -38.39 12.46 -6.58
N ALA A 186 -39.08 13.25 -5.78
CA ALA A 186 -38.93 14.71 -5.77
C ALA A 186 -37.65 15.11 -4.96
N PRO A 187 -37.14 16.34 -5.14
CA PRO A 187 -35.93 16.79 -4.44
C PRO A 187 -35.98 16.68 -2.91
N GLU A 188 -37.17 16.75 -2.33
CA GLU A 188 -37.39 16.70 -0.87
C GLU A 188 -37.69 15.28 -0.36
N ASP A 189 -37.82 14.30 -1.24
CA ASP A 189 -38.15 12.93 -0.88
C ASP A 189 -36.92 12.15 -0.37
N THR A 190 -37.21 11.13 0.42
CA THR A 190 -36.19 10.15 0.85
C THR A 190 -36.27 8.90 0.00
N LEU A 191 -35.15 8.54 -0.60
CA LEU A 191 -34.97 7.25 -1.30
C LEU A 191 -34.35 6.23 -0.34
N THR A 192 -35.04 5.09 -0.16
CA THR A 192 -34.45 3.94 0.53
C THR A 192 -33.85 2.98 -0.48
N VAL A 193 -32.57 2.67 -0.31
CA VAL A 193 -31.82 1.69 -1.11
C VAL A 193 -31.54 0.47 -0.24
N GLN A 194 -31.92 -0.70 -0.69
CA GLN A 194 -31.70 -1.99 -0.01
C GLN A 194 -30.94 -2.94 -0.93
N PHE A 195 -30.03 -3.69 -0.38
CA PHE A 195 -29.33 -4.77 -1.08
C PHE A 195 -28.81 -5.79 -0.07
N ASP A 196 -28.56 -7.00 -0.52
CA ASP A 196 -27.98 -8.06 0.28
C ASP A 196 -26.47 -8.09 0.07
N VAL A 197 -25.69 -8.33 1.14
CA VAL A 197 -24.25 -8.52 1.12
C VAL A 197 -23.93 -9.88 1.74
N GLU A 198 -23.25 -10.72 1.01
CA GLU A 198 -22.82 -12.05 1.46
C GLU A 198 -21.29 -12.13 1.41
N ASN A 199 -20.65 -12.60 2.49
CA ASN A 199 -19.25 -12.98 2.48
C ASN A 199 -19.13 -14.39 1.88
N THR A 200 -18.43 -14.52 0.74
CA THR A 200 -18.35 -15.74 -0.06
C THR A 200 -16.98 -16.39 -0.07
N GLY A 201 -15.97 -15.84 0.68
CA GLY A 201 -14.61 -16.36 0.66
C GLY A 201 -13.96 -16.56 2.00
#